data_b57b8b6e03d6b1aaec575018df87209e
#
_entry.id   b57b8b6e03d6b1aaec575018df87209e
#
_cell.length_a   1.000
_cell.length_b   1.000
_cell.length_c   1.000
_cell.angle_alpha   90.00
_cell.angle_beta   90.00
_cell.angle_gamma   90.00
#
_symmetry.space_group_name_H-M   'P 1'
#
loop_
_entity.id
_entity.type
_entity.pdbx_description
1 polymer ?
#
loop_
_entity_poly.entity_id
_entity_poly.type
_entity_poly.pdbx_seq_one_letter_code
_entity_poly.pdbx_strand_id
1 'polypeptide(L)'
;MKIKIIYRKLGKEQAYGICSSDGVIEIDERLKGRKMLEVLLHELMHYINPMDDEKTIIRKSVTLTKVLWKEGYRKIDDTIDLPLQDGSI
;
A
#
# COMPACT_ATOMS: atom_id res chain seq x y z
N MET A 1 -1.76 13.60 10.63
CA MET A 1 -1.77 12.15 10.40
C MET A 1 -0.41 11.69 9.94
N LYS A 2 0.21 10.77 10.65
CA LYS A 2 1.50 10.25 10.26
C LYS A 2 1.35 8.80 9.83
N ILE A 3 1.74 8.51 8.62
CA ILE A 3 1.71 7.16 8.07
C ILE A 3 3.12 6.80 7.65
N LYS A 4 3.58 5.64 8.08
CA LYS A 4 4.90 5.14 7.71
C LYS A 4 4.75 3.81 7.00
N ILE A 5 5.30 3.71 5.80
CA ILE A 5 5.24 2.50 5.00
C ILE A 5 6.59 1.81 5.05
N ILE A 6 6.59 0.53 5.42
CA ILE A 6 7.81 -0.27 5.53
C ILE A 6 7.65 -1.49 4.63
N TYR A 7 8.65 -1.75 3.82
CA TYR A 7 8.69 -2.94 2.96
C TYR A 7 9.70 -3.92 3.54
N ARG A 8 9.21 -5.10 3.92
CA ARG A 8 10.07 -6.16 4.45
C ARG A 8 9.40 -7.51 4.22
N LYS A 9 10.13 -8.59 4.47
CA LYS A 9 9.55 -9.92 4.33
C LYS A 9 8.61 -10.21 5.48
N LEU A 10 7.39 -10.64 5.16
CA LEU A 10 6.36 -10.92 6.15
C LEU A 10 6.02 -12.41 6.24
N GLY A 11 6.96 -13.27 5.89
CA GLY A 11 6.69 -14.69 5.84
C GLY A 11 6.19 -15.29 7.15
N LYS A 12 6.74 -14.84 8.26
CA LYS A 12 6.34 -15.38 9.57
C LYS A 12 4.96 -14.94 9.99
N GLU A 13 4.52 -13.79 9.53
CA GLU A 13 3.22 -13.24 9.86
C GLU A 13 2.10 -13.83 9.01
N GLN A 14 2.46 -14.58 7.98
CA GLN A 14 1.51 -15.20 7.06
C GLN A 14 0.52 -14.19 6.49
N ALA A 15 1.04 -12.99 6.19
CA ALA A 15 0.23 -11.92 5.64
C ALA A 15 1.02 -11.20 4.57
N TYR A 16 0.31 -10.57 3.64
CA TYR A 16 0.96 -9.73 2.64
C TYR A 16 1.15 -8.30 3.12
N GLY A 17 0.34 -7.87 4.07
CA GLY A 17 0.43 -6.54 4.64
C GLY A 17 -0.12 -6.53 6.04
N ILE A 18 0.34 -5.56 6.83
CA ILE A 18 -0.08 -5.38 8.22
C ILE A 18 -0.24 -3.89 8.46
N CYS A 19 -1.33 -3.51 9.13
CA CYS A 19 -1.58 -2.13 9.50
C CYS A 19 -1.71 -2.04 11.02
N SER A 20 -0.90 -1.22 11.64
CA SER A 20 -1.02 -1.00 13.08
C SER A 20 -1.77 0.29 13.36
N SER A 21 -2.30 0.40 14.56
CA SER A 21 -3.14 1.55 14.92
C SER A 21 -2.35 2.85 15.00
N ASP A 22 -1.04 2.79 15.11
CA ASP A 22 -0.21 3.99 15.19
C ASP A 22 0.25 4.49 13.82
N GLY A 23 -0.28 3.93 12.74
CA GLY A 23 0.01 4.42 11.40
C GLY A 23 1.18 3.76 10.72
N VAL A 24 1.72 2.68 11.27
CA VAL A 24 2.78 1.92 10.62
C VAL A 24 2.15 0.84 9.76
N ILE A 25 2.46 0.87 8.47
CA ILE A 25 1.98 -0.12 7.52
C ILE A 25 3.17 -0.88 6.98
N GLU A 26 3.13 -2.21 7.07
CA GLU A 26 4.19 -3.06 6.57
C GLU A 26 3.68 -3.86 5.40
N ILE A 27 4.44 -3.86 4.33
CA ILE A 27 4.08 -4.54 3.08
C ILE A 27 5.17 -5.56 2.76
N ASP A 28 4.76 -6.75 2.35
CA ASP A 28 5.74 -7.77 1.98
C ASP A 28 6.50 -7.29 0.75
N GLU A 29 7.82 -7.17 0.90
CA GLU A 29 8.66 -6.62 -0.15
C GLU A 29 8.74 -7.50 -1.39
N ARG A 30 8.30 -8.75 -1.29
CA ARG A 30 8.32 -9.69 -2.42
C ARG A 30 7.16 -9.48 -3.36
N LEU A 31 6.15 -8.73 -2.95
CA LEU A 31 5.03 -8.42 -3.82
C LEU A 31 5.47 -7.50 -4.96
N LYS A 32 4.85 -7.68 -6.11
CA LYS A 32 5.19 -6.90 -7.29
C LYS A 32 3.92 -6.43 -8.00
N GLY A 33 4.07 -5.36 -8.76
CA GLY A 33 3.07 -4.88 -9.67
C GLY A 33 1.74 -4.59 -9.03
N ARG A 34 0.69 -5.04 -9.68
CA ARG A 34 -0.67 -4.75 -9.25
C ARG A 34 -0.98 -5.28 -7.85
N LYS A 35 -0.44 -6.45 -7.50
CA LYS A 35 -0.70 -7.01 -6.19
C LYS A 35 -0.12 -6.16 -5.08
N MET A 36 1.07 -5.60 -5.30
CA MET A 36 1.65 -4.70 -4.31
C MET A 36 0.78 -3.46 -4.11
N LEU A 37 0.30 -2.88 -5.20
CA LEU A 37 -0.58 -1.72 -5.11
C LEU A 37 -1.86 -2.06 -4.36
N GLU A 38 -2.45 -3.21 -4.66
CA GLU A 38 -3.68 -3.63 -4.01
C GLU A 38 -3.49 -3.80 -2.50
N VAL A 39 -2.39 -4.44 -2.10
CA VAL A 39 -2.12 -4.66 -0.68
C VAL A 39 -1.86 -3.34 0.04
N LEU A 40 -1.10 -2.44 -0.60
CA LEU A 40 -0.87 -1.13 -0.02
C LEU A 40 -2.18 -0.38 0.21
N LEU A 41 -3.05 -0.35 -0.79
CA LEU A 41 -4.33 0.33 -0.67
C LEU A 41 -5.22 -0.32 0.39
N HIS A 42 -5.17 -1.65 0.48
CA HIS A 42 -5.95 -2.38 1.47
C HIS A 42 -5.55 -1.94 2.90
N GLU A 43 -4.25 -1.91 3.17
CA GLU A 43 -3.79 -1.53 4.51
C GLU A 43 -4.05 -0.04 4.79
N LEU A 44 -3.90 0.81 3.78
CA LEU A 44 -4.23 2.22 3.94
C LEU A 44 -5.70 2.42 4.26
N MET A 45 -6.58 1.66 3.61
CA MET A 45 -8.01 1.75 3.88
C MET A 45 -8.32 1.35 5.31
N HIS A 46 -7.64 0.34 5.85
CA HIS A 46 -7.83 -0.04 7.25
C HIS A 46 -7.48 1.12 8.19
N TYR A 47 -6.41 1.83 7.87
CA TYR A 47 -5.99 2.94 8.72
C TYR A 47 -6.92 4.15 8.59
N ILE A 48 -7.32 4.47 7.37
CA ILE A 48 -8.14 5.65 7.11
C ILE A 48 -9.58 5.43 7.54
N ASN A 49 -10.09 4.21 7.37
CA ASN A 49 -11.48 3.88 7.66
C ASN A 49 -11.55 2.73 8.66
N PRO A 50 -11.12 2.96 9.91
CA PRO A 50 -11.03 1.85 10.87
C PRO A 50 -12.38 1.23 11.24
N MET A 51 -13.48 1.93 10.95
CA MET A 51 -14.81 1.40 11.23
C MET A 51 -15.38 0.54 10.10
N ASP A 52 -14.73 0.53 8.94
CA ASP A 52 -15.19 -0.32 7.85
C ASP A 52 -14.84 -1.78 8.14
N ASP A 53 -15.74 -2.68 7.79
CA ASP A 53 -15.45 -4.10 7.93
C ASP A 53 -14.53 -4.58 6.80
N GLU A 54 -14.01 -5.78 6.95
CA GLU A 54 -13.04 -6.33 6.01
C GLU A 54 -13.62 -6.42 4.59
N LYS A 55 -14.88 -6.81 4.48
CA LYS A 55 -15.53 -6.93 3.18
C LYS A 55 -15.58 -5.61 2.44
N THR A 56 -15.90 -4.54 3.17
CA THR A 56 -15.93 -3.19 2.61
C THR A 56 -14.54 -2.73 2.21
N ILE A 57 -13.55 -3.01 3.04
CA ILE A 57 -12.15 -2.67 2.74
C ILE A 57 -11.69 -3.35 1.47
N ILE A 58 -11.99 -4.65 1.33
CA ILE A 58 -11.61 -5.40 0.13
C ILE A 58 -12.24 -4.78 -1.10
N ARG A 59 -13.53 -4.50 -1.05
CA ARG A 59 -14.24 -3.91 -2.18
C ARG A 59 -13.64 -2.58 -2.61
N LYS A 60 -13.36 -1.72 -1.63
CA LYS A 60 -12.80 -0.40 -1.92
C LYS A 60 -11.39 -0.49 -2.48
N SER A 61 -10.55 -1.33 -1.88
CA SER A 61 -9.17 -1.42 -2.32
C SER A 61 -9.06 -2.05 -3.71
N VAL A 62 -9.90 -3.05 -4.01
CA VAL A 62 -9.91 -3.65 -5.33
C VAL A 62 -10.35 -2.63 -6.39
N THR A 63 -11.37 -1.86 -6.09
CA THR A 63 -11.87 -0.83 -7.02
C THR A 63 -10.78 0.22 -7.29
N LEU A 64 -10.15 0.73 -6.23
CA LEU A 64 -9.10 1.72 -6.37
C LEU A 64 -7.92 1.16 -7.16
N THR A 65 -7.52 -0.07 -6.86
CA THR A 65 -6.42 -0.71 -7.56
C THR A 65 -6.71 -0.82 -9.05
N LYS A 66 -7.93 -1.23 -9.38
CA LYS A 66 -8.32 -1.39 -10.77
C LYS A 66 -8.19 -0.09 -11.54
N VAL A 67 -8.69 1.00 -10.96
CA VAL A 67 -8.65 2.30 -11.62
C VAL A 67 -7.21 2.81 -11.72
N LEU A 68 -6.49 2.79 -10.62
CA LEU A 68 -5.13 3.33 -10.59
C LEU A 68 -4.20 2.54 -11.50
N TRP A 69 -4.34 1.22 -11.52
CA TRP A 69 -3.50 0.40 -12.38
C TRP A 69 -3.78 0.68 -13.86
N LYS A 70 -5.05 0.82 -14.20
CA LYS A 70 -5.45 1.14 -15.57
C LYS A 70 -4.91 2.50 -16.00
N GLU A 71 -4.87 3.44 -15.08
CA GLU A 71 -4.38 4.78 -15.36
C GLU A 71 -2.85 4.87 -15.35
N GLY A 72 -2.18 3.76 -15.09
CA GLY A 72 -0.73 3.72 -15.22
C GLY A 72 0.05 4.00 -13.95
N TYR A 73 -0.59 4.06 -12.81
CA TYR A 73 0.12 4.33 -11.55
C TYR A 73 0.91 3.10 -11.13
N ARG A 74 2.18 3.29 -10.91
CA ARG A 74 3.13 2.24 -10.57
C ARG A 74 4.08 2.71 -9.50
N LYS A 75 4.55 1.76 -8.66
CA LYS A 75 5.63 2.07 -7.75
C LYS A 75 6.90 2.28 -8.55
N ILE A 76 7.58 3.40 -8.29
CA ILE A 76 8.84 3.70 -8.97
C ILE A 76 9.97 2.93 -8.30
N ASP A 77 10.86 2.37 -9.10
CA ASP A 77 12.02 1.64 -8.60
C ASP A 77 13.00 2.63 -7.97
N ASP A 78 13.34 2.40 -6.71
CA ASP A 78 14.23 3.28 -5.95
C ASP A 78 15.64 3.33 -6.50
N THR A 79 16.03 2.34 -7.30
CA THR A 79 17.37 2.35 -7.89
C THR A 79 17.52 3.43 -8.94
N ILE A 80 16.42 4.01 -9.39
CA ILE A 80 16.44 5.09 -10.37
C ILE A 80 16.48 6.41 -9.63
N ASP A 81 17.51 7.18 -9.92
CA ASP A 81 17.66 8.49 -9.33
C ASP A 81 16.71 9.48 -10.00
N LEU A 82 15.75 9.98 -9.25
CA LEU A 82 14.77 10.90 -9.77
C LEU A 82 15.15 12.32 -9.40
N PRO A 83 15.31 13.18 -10.39
CA PRO A 83 15.87 14.51 -10.12
C PRO A 83 14.93 15.47 -9.40
N LEU A 84 13.65 15.20 -9.34
CA LEU A 84 12.70 16.18 -8.82
C LEU A 84 11.76 15.62 -7.77
N GLN A 85 12.25 14.75 -6.96
CA GLN A 85 11.39 14.11 -5.98
C GLN A 85 11.35 14.81 -4.64
N ASP A 86 11.92 15.92 -4.50
CA ASP A 86 12.09 16.58 -3.22
C ASP A 86 10.82 17.19 -2.65
N GLY A 87 9.71 16.87 -3.23
CA GLY A 87 8.47 17.39 -2.70
C GLY A 87 8.23 18.84 -3.02
N SER A 88 8.90 19.34 -3.99
CA SER A 88 8.73 20.71 -4.41
C SER A 88 7.37 20.98 -5.00
N ILE A 89 6.57 20.01 -5.04
CA ILE A 89 5.19 20.16 -5.47
C ILE A 89 4.33 20.63 -4.34
#